data_b03d5fdc494fa6f6f7c9800fe9cef7da
#
_entry.id   b03d5fdc494fa6f6f7c9800fe9cef7da
#
_cell.length_a   1.000
_cell.length_b   1.000
_cell.length_c   1.000
_cell.angle_alpha   90.00
_cell.angle_beta   90.00
_cell.angle_gamma   90.00
#
_symmetry.space_group_name_H-M   'P 1'
#
loop_
_entity.id
_entity.type
_entity.pdbx_description
1 polymer ?
#
loop_
_entity_poly.entity_id
_entity_poly.type
_entity_poly.pdbx_seq_one_letter_code
_entity_poly.pdbx_strand_id
1 'polypeptide(L)'
;GKAVVLAVQREISKIKNCRLAEPGEFTKLAFQNGKINLLKAESIADLISAETEIQRLQAIKIMKGKSSDKFDELREKLLKILSFVEAKIDFPDEDLPAENFKKIKQDSLDVSNEINKILDDQKVGEIIREGFKIAIVGPTNAGKSSLLNNLSNREVAIVSEIAGTTRDVIETHLNIDGYPIIISDTAGIRDSKDEIEKKGIKLSLNKAENADLKLVVVDAKSIDLSGFLNDLLKNNAILVVNKSDLLQDKLDPEISKLNHVLISLKNNLNIDKLISKIKDSLKNKFISEEDILITRERHRQHLIQCANHLKNFSDKNDRKD
;
A
#
# COMPACT_ATOMS: atom_id res chain seq x y z
N GLY A 1 31.73 14.87 7.82
CA GLY A 1 31.40 13.75 8.69
C GLY A 1 30.51 14.19 9.86
N LYS A 2 29.92 13.28 10.60
CA LYS A 2 28.99 13.56 11.72
C LYS A 2 29.60 14.50 12.78
N ALA A 3 30.91 14.36 13.10
CA ALA A 3 31.60 15.20 14.05
C ALA A 3 31.62 16.68 13.63
N VAL A 4 31.80 16.96 12.33
CA VAL A 4 31.78 18.34 11.81
C VAL A 4 30.38 18.95 11.93
N VAL A 5 29.35 18.20 11.57
CA VAL A 5 27.95 18.65 11.72
C VAL A 5 27.64 18.99 13.17
N LEU A 6 27.98 18.10 14.11
CA LEU A 6 27.80 18.34 15.56
C LEU A 6 28.58 19.54 16.07
N ALA A 7 29.81 19.75 15.59
CA ALA A 7 30.62 20.91 15.97
C ALA A 7 29.96 22.22 15.50
N VAL A 8 29.54 22.29 14.23
CA VAL A 8 28.83 23.46 13.67
C VAL A 8 27.51 23.72 14.41
N GLN A 9 26.72 22.71 14.66
CA GLN A 9 25.46 22.84 15.42
C GLN A 9 25.74 23.39 16.84
N ARG A 10 26.79 22.91 17.51
CA ARG A 10 27.18 23.38 18.86
C ARG A 10 27.56 24.86 18.84
N GLU A 11 28.32 25.31 17.83
CA GLU A 11 28.69 26.72 17.72
C GLU A 11 27.51 27.62 17.42
N ILE A 12 26.59 27.19 16.49
CA ILE A 12 25.38 27.94 16.18
C ILE A 12 24.45 28.04 17.41
N SER A 13 24.35 26.97 18.21
CA SER A 13 23.49 26.95 19.42
C SER A 13 23.98 27.89 20.53
N LYS A 14 25.23 28.41 20.46
CA LYS A 14 25.72 29.45 21.37
C LYS A 14 25.21 30.84 21.00
N ILE A 15 24.71 31.05 19.80
CA ILE A 15 24.19 32.33 19.34
C ILE A 15 22.81 32.57 20.02
N LYS A 16 22.65 33.76 20.59
CA LYS A 16 21.39 34.14 21.24
C LYS A 16 20.22 33.98 20.29
N ASN A 17 19.14 33.38 20.79
CA ASN A 17 17.92 33.09 20.05
C ASN A 17 18.03 32.00 18.97
N CYS A 18 19.13 31.24 18.91
CA CYS A 18 19.27 30.05 18.10
C CYS A 18 19.05 28.79 18.96
N ARG A 19 18.27 27.85 18.42
CA ARG A 19 18.09 26.52 19.00
C ARG A 19 18.08 25.46 17.91
N LEU A 20 18.23 24.23 18.28
CA LEU A 20 18.03 23.12 17.36
C LEU A 20 16.54 23.06 16.93
N ALA A 21 16.32 22.81 15.65
CA ALA A 21 14.99 22.58 15.12
C ALA A 21 14.46 21.20 15.56
N GLU A 22 13.17 21.11 15.79
CA GLU A 22 12.48 19.85 16.00
C GLU A 22 12.35 19.07 14.68
N PRO A 23 12.21 17.73 14.73
CA PRO A 23 11.95 16.94 13.53
C PRO A 23 10.72 17.47 12.76
N GLY A 24 10.91 17.78 11.48
CA GLY A 24 9.84 18.29 10.60
C GLY A 24 9.53 19.78 10.74
N GLU A 25 10.20 20.53 11.64
CA GLU A 25 9.89 21.94 11.92
C GLU A 25 10.03 22.83 10.66
N PHE A 26 11.09 22.65 9.85
CA PHE A 26 11.26 23.40 8.60
C PHE A 26 10.13 23.14 7.60
N THR A 27 9.73 21.89 7.45
CA THR A 27 8.62 21.51 6.56
C THR A 27 7.29 22.09 7.06
N LYS A 28 7.05 22.07 8.39
CA LYS A 28 5.87 22.67 9.02
C LYS A 28 5.82 24.17 8.78
N LEU A 29 6.92 24.88 8.98
CA LEU A 29 7.01 26.33 8.74
C LEU A 29 6.82 26.66 7.25
N ALA A 30 7.41 25.89 6.36
CA ALA A 30 7.21 26.06 4.92
C ALA A 30 5.75 25.90 4.52
N PHE A 31 5.05 24.90 5.08
CA PHE A 31 3.61 24.69 4.88
C PHE A 31 2.79 25.85 5.45
N GLN A 32 3.04 26.27 6.71
CA GLN A 32 2.32 27.38 7.35
C GLN A 32 2.48 28.71 6.61
N ASN A 33 3.64 28.94 5.99
CA ASN A 33 3.94 30.12 5.18
C ASN A 33 3.51 29.98 3.71
N GLY A 34 2.76 28.93 3.33
CA GLY A 34 2.28 28.73 1.96
C GLY A 34 3.36 28.46 0.92
N LYS A 35 4.59 28.11 1.34
CA LYS A 35 5.68 27.76 0.42
C LYS A 35 5.53 26.40 -0.21
N ILE A 36 4.89 25.48 0.49
CA ILE A 36 4.55 24.13 0.05
C ILE A 36 3.12 23.79 0.47
N ASN A 37 2.43 22.95 -0.29
CA ASN A 37 1.16 22.38 0.12
C ASN A 37 1.36 21.09 0.93
N LEU A 38 0.25 20.55 1.46
CA LEU A 38 0.29 19.36 2.31
C LEU A 38 0.82 18.12 1.57
N LEU A 39 0.48 17.94 0.29
CA LEU A 39 0.97 16.83 -0.52
C LEU A 39 2.51 16.86 -0.68
N LYS A 40 3.07 18.07 -0.89
CA LYS A 40 4.53 18.25 -0.93
C LYS A 40 5.17 18.00 0.43
N ALA A 41 4.56 18.45 1.51
CA ALA A 41 5.06 18.18 2.86
C ALA A 41 5.09 16.67 3.17
N GLU A 42 4.04 15.95 2.78
CA GLU A 42 3.95 14.50 2.92
C GLU A 42 4.95 13.76 2.04
N SER A 43 5.14 14.22 0.79
CA SER A 43 6.11 13.60 -0.12
C SER A 43 7.56 13.76 0.37
N ILE A 44 7.87 14.83 1.09
CA ILE A 44 9.18 14.99 1.77
C ILE A 44 9.37 13.91 2.83
N ALA A 45 8.33 13.64 3.65
CA ALA A 45 8.38 12.57 4.65
C ALA A 45 8.52 11.20 3.98
N ASP A 46 7.75 10.96 2.92
CA ASP A 46 7.82 9.70 2.16
C ASP A 46 9.20 9.53 1.50
N LEU A 47 9.83 10.61 1.02
CA LEU A 47 11.18 10.57 0.46
C LEU A 47 12.25 10.23 1.51
N ILE A 48 12.11 10.77 2.72
CA ILE A 48 13.03 10.49 3.85
C ILE A 48 12.89 9.03 4.30
N SER A 49 11.67 8.49 4.30
CA SER A 49 11.40 7.12 4.71
C SER A 49 11.47 6.08 3.58
N ALA A 50 11.79 6.50 2.35
CA ALA A 50 11.89 5.59 1.22
C ALA A 50 13.02 4.58 1.39
N GLU A 51 12.69 3.31 1.40
CA GLU A 51 13.60 2.17 1.55
C GLU A 51 13.96 1.54 0.19
N THR A 52 13.17 1.85 -0.85
CA THR A 52 13.37 1.31 -2.20
C THR A 52 13.37 2.41 -3.27
N GLU A 53 13.93 2.09 -4.44
CA GLU A 53 14.01 3.04 -5.55
C GLU A 53 12.63 3.44 -6.07
N ILE A 54 11.66 2.52 -6.09
CA ILE A 54 10.29 2.79 -6.52
C ILE A 54 9.61 3.78 -5.55
N GLN A 55 9.78 3.61 -4.24
CA GLN A 55 9.27 4.56 -3.24
C GLN A 55 9.89 5.94 -3.42
N ARG A 56 11.22 6.01 -3.61
CA ARG A 56 11.93 7.27 -3.84
C ARG A 56 11.42 7.99 -5.09
N LEU A 57 11.27 7.29 -6.20
CA LEU A 57 10.77 7.84 -7.45
C LEU A 57 9.33 8.34 -7.33
N GLN A 58 8.46 7.59 -6.65
CA GLN A 58 7.08 8.00 -6.37
C GLN A 58 7.03 9.28 -5.54
N ALA A 59 7.78 9.34 -4.43
CA ALA A 59 7.84 10.52 -3.58
C ALA A 59 8.31 11.76 -4.36
N ILE A 60 9.31 11.63 -5.23
CA ILE A 60 9.78 12.71 -6.10
C ILE A 60 8.72 13.15 -7.11
N LYS A 61 7.98 12.21 -7.74
CA LYS A 61 6.91 12.54 -8.69
C LYS A 61 5.82 13.40 -8.02
N ILE A 62 5.42 13.04 -6.79
CA ILE A 62 4.42 13.80 -6.01
C ILE A 62 4.98 15.15 -5.57
N MET A 63 6.22 15.19 -5.09
CA MET A 63 6.89 16.43 -4.68
C MET A 63 7.00 17.44 -5.85
N LYS A 64 7.19 16.96 -7.09
CA LYS A 64 7.20 17.79 -8.30
C LYS A 64 5.84 18.38 -8.66
N GLY A 65 4.76 17.97 -8.00
CA GLY A 65 3.44 18.56 -8.15
C GLY A 65 2.40 17.72 -8.91
N LYS A 66 2.75 16.56 -9.46
CA LYS A 66 1.84 15.78 -10.32
C LYS A 66 0.44 15.58 -9.72
N SER A 67 0.38 15.17 -8.44
CA SER A 67 -0.90 15.01 -7.73
C SER A 67 -1.55 16.34 -7.39
N SER A 68 -0.76 17.34 -6.98
CA SER A 68 -1.27 18.68 -6.66
C SER A 68 -1.94 19.32 -7.86
N ASP A 69 -1.26 19.32 -9.00
CA ASP A 69 -1.76 19.95 -10.24
C ASP A 69 -3.09 19.31 -10.67
N LYS A 70 -3.21 17.98 -10.53
CA LYS A 70 -4.45 17.27 -10.86
C LYS A 70 -5.59 17.61 -9.90
N PHE A 71 -5.31 17.68 -8.61
CA PHE A 71 -6.33 18.04 -7.61
C PHE A 71 -6.71 19.53 -7.71
N ASP A 72 -5.79 20.41 -8.06
CA ASP A 72 -6.08 21.82 -8.32
C ASP A 72 -6.97 21.96 -9.57
N GLU A 73 -6.72 21.18 -10.64
CA GLU A 73 -7.60 21.13 -11.81
C GLU A 73 -9.04 20.72 -11.45
N LEU A 74 -9.19 19.63 -10.66
CA LEU A 74 -10.50 19.19 -10.17
C LEU A 74 -11.18 20.27 -9.32
N ARG A 75 -10.43 20.91 -8.43
CA ARG A 75 -10.91 22.00 -7.59
C ARG A 75 -11.43 23.17 -8.43
N GLU A 76 -10.71 23.60 -9.44
CA GLU A 76 -11.15 24.69 -10.31
C GLU A 76 -12.43 24.34 -11.08
N LYS A 77 -12.57 23.10 -11.56
CA LYS A 77 -13.81 22.61 -12.16
C LYS A 77 -14.99 22.67 -11.17
N LEU A 78 -14.78 22.24 -9.92
CA LEU A 78 -15.79 22.29 -8.88
C LEU A 78 -16.18 23.72 -8.48
N LEU A 79 -15.21 24.63 -8.36
CA LEU A 79 -15.47 26.04 -8.08
C LEU A 79 -16.31 26.68 -9.19
N LYS A 80 -16.04 26.34 -10.44
CA LYS A 80 -16.83 26.82 -11.57
C LYS A 80 -18.27 26.32 -11.51
N ILE A 81 -18.49 25.04 -11.19
CA ILE A 81 -19.83 24.50 -10.99
C ILE A 81 -20.53 25.22 -9.84
N LEU A 82 -19.85 25.39 -8.70
CA LEU A 82 -20.40 26.06 -7.53
C LEU A 82 -20.80 27.51 -7.85
N SER A 83 -19.96 28.26 -8.55
CA SER A 83 -20.25 29.65 -8.92
C SER A 83 -21.52 29.80 -9.76
N PHE A 84 -21.80 28.86 -10.65
CA PHE A 84 -23.04 28.86 -11.44
C PHE A 84 -24.25 28.50 -10.58
N VAL A 85 -24.11 27.60 -9.61
CA VAL A 85 -25.20 27.25 -8.68
C VAL A 85 -25.52 28.45 -7.77
N GLU A 86 -24.52 29.10 -7.20
CA GLU A 86 -24.69 30.30 -6.35
C GLU A 86 -25.31 31.45 -7.13
N ALA A 87 -24.85 31.73 -8.35
CA ALA A 87 -25.45 32.76 -9.20
C ALA A 87 -26.96 32.52 -9.43
N LYS A 88 -27.38 31.27 -9.57
CA LYS A 88 -28.82 30.94 -9.71
C LYS A 88 -29.62 31.13 -8.43
N ILE A 89 -29.01 30.93 -7.27
CA ILE A 89 -29.63 31.15 -5.98
C ILE A 89 -29.76 32.66 -5.69
N ASP A 90 -28.69 33.42 -6.01
CA ASP A 90 -28.66 34.88 -5.70
C ASP A 90 -29.49 35.72 -6.69
N PHE A 91 -29.66 35.25 -7.93
CA PHE A 91 -30.37 35.94 -9.02
C PHE A 91 -31.50 35.06 -9.58
N PRO A 92 -32.55 34.74 -8.76
CA PRO A 92 -33.62 33.81 -9.19
C PRO A 92 -34.49 34.38 -10.31
N ASP A 93 -34.62 35.70 -10.39
CA ASP A 93 -35.45 36.40 -11.37
C ASP A 93 -34.74 36.69 -12.69
N GLU A 94 -33.44 36.46 -12.78
CA GLU A 94 -32.73 36.56 -14.04
C GLU A 94 -32.94 35.30 -14.90
N ASP A 95 -33.33 35.50 -16.18
CA ASP A 95 -33.51 34.42 -17.15
C ASP A 95 -32.13 33.83 -17.55
N LEU A 96 -31.53 33.07 -16.60
CA LEU A 96 -30.35 32.26 -16.93
C LEU A 96 -30.76 31.17 -17.92
N PRO A 97 -30.07 31.02 -19.05
CA PRO A 97 -30.45 30.05 -20.08
C PRO A 97 -30.60 28.65 -19.51
N ALA A 98 -31.70 27.96 -19.85
CA ALA A 98 -31.94 26.57 -19.39
C ALA A 98 -30.79 25.61 -19.76
N GLU A 99 -30.03 25.97 -20.80
CA GLU A 99 -28.80 25.26 -21.21
C GLU A 99 -27.73 25.23 -20.08
N ASN A 100 -27.68 26.25 -19.21
CA ASN A 100 -26.73 26.30 -18.11
C ASN A 100 -26.97 25.20 -17.08
N PHE A 101 -28.22 24.81 -16.83
CA PHE A 101 -28.52 23.69 -15.92
C PHE A 101 -28.08 22.33 -16.47
N LYS A 102 -28.33 22.10 -17.76
CA LYS A 102 -27.84 20.88 -18.42
C LYS A 102 -26.32 20.82 -18.38
N LYS A 103 -25.67 21.97 -18.58
CA LYS A 103 -24.21 22.08 -18.51
C LYS A 103 -23.66 21.83 -17.11
N ILE A 104 -24.26 22.42 -16.07
CA ILE A 104 -23.89 22.20 -14.65
C ILE A 104 -23.96 20.70 -14.31
N LYS A 105 -25.06 20.04 -14.70
CA LYS A 105 -25.23 18.60 -14.49
C LYS A 105 -24.15 17.81 -15.25
N GLN A 106 -23.90 18.12 -16.51
CA GLN A 106 -22.88 17.43 -17.31
C GLN A 106 -21.49 17.65 -16.72
N ASP A 107 -21.11 18.88 -16.39
CA ASP A 107 -19.82 19.21 -15.79
C ASP A 107 -19.64 18.46 -14.44
N SER A 108 -20.71 18.34 -13.64
CA SER A 108 -20.70 17.57 -12.38
C SER A 108 -20.48 16.08 -12.60
N LEU A 109 -21.14 15.49 -13.59
CA LEU A 109 -20.94 14.10 -14.00
C LEU A 109 -19.52 13.86 -14.54
N ASP A 110 -19.00 14.77 -15.32
CA ASP A 110 -17.66 14.67 -15.89
C ASP A 110 -16.60 14.68 -14.80
N VAL A 111 -16.71 15.57 -13.80
CA VAL A 111 -15.82 15.58 -12.61
C VAL A 111 -15.97 14.30 -11.80
N SER A 112 -17.20 13.80 -11.58
CA SER A 112 -17.43 12.55 -10.88
C SER A 112 -16.78 11.36 -11.59
N ASN A 113 -16.90 11.29 -12.92
CA ASN A 113 -16.27 10.24 -13.72
C ASN A 113 -14.74 10.31 -13.68
N GLU A 114 -14.19 11.51 -13.68
CA GLU A 114 -12.75 11.75 -13.58
C GLU A 114 -12.21 11.30 -12.21
N ILE A 115 -12.93 11.61 -11.13
CA ILE A 115 -12.60 11.13 -9.78
C ILE A 115 -12.68 9.60 -9.72
N ASN A 116 -13.70 8.98 -10.29
CA ASN A 116 -13.84 7.53 -10.31
C ASN A 116 -12.70 6.85 -11.07
N LYS A 117 -12.22 7.44 -12.17
CA LYS A 117 -11.01 6.94 -12.87
C LYS A 117 -9.77 7.01 -12.00
N ILE A 118 -9.60 8.08 -11.21
CA ILE A 118 -8.49 8.21 -10.27
C ILE A 118 -8.59 7.16 -9.14
N LEU A 119 -9.80 6.84 -8.69
CA LEU A 119 -10.06 5.85 -7.65
C LEU A 119 -9.86 4.40 -8.12
N ASP A 120 -9.93 4.14 -9.43
CA ASP A 120 -9.73 2.82 -10.06
C ASP A 120 -8.23 2.52 -10.29
N ASP A 121 -7.40 2.81 -9.32
CA ASP A 121 -5.94 2.67 -9.35
C ASP A 121 -5.42 1.41 -8.63
N GLN A 122 -6.32 0.50 -8.24
CA GLN A 122 -6.01 -0.72 -7.48
C GLN A 122 -5.16 -0.49 -6.21
N LYS A 123 -5.17 0.73 -5.67
CA LYS A 123 -4.38 1.16 -4.50
C LYS A 123 -2.85 1.07 -4.69
N VAL A 124 -2.39 1.12 -5.93
CA VAL A 124 -0.97 0.96 -6.25
C VAL A 124 -0.08 1.95 -5.48
N GLY A 125 -0.49 3.21 -5.39
CA GLY A 125 0.31 4.23 -4.71
C GLY A 125 0.42 4.02 -3.20
N GLU A 126 -0.64 3.56 -2.56
CA GLU A 126 -0.66 3.20 -1.14
C GLU A 126 0.21 1.97 -0.88
N ILE A 127 0.11 0.95 -1.76
CA ILE A 127 0.91 -0.28 -1.65
C ILE A 127 2.41 0.02 -1.85
N ILE A 128 2.80 0.87 -2.80
CA ILE A 128 4.20 1.28 -2.96
C ILE A 128 4.69 2.00 -1.71
N ARG A 129 3.89 2.92 -1.17
CA ARG A 129 4.26 3.69 0.00
C ARG A 129 4.38 2.82 1.26
N GLU A 130 3.40 1.97 1.51
CA GLU A 130 3.34 1.15 2.73
C GLU A 130 4.18 -0.12 2.65
N GLY A 131 4.42 -0.64 1.46
CA GLY A 131 4.99 -1.94 1.18
C GLY A 131 3.92 -2.99 0.84
N PHE A 132 4.28 -3.91 -0.06
CA PHE A 132 3.44 -5.02 -0.47
C PHE A 132 3.45 -6.11 0.62
N LYS A 133 2.28 -6.37 1.21
CA LYS A 133 2.13 -7.24 2.36
C LYS A 133 2.02 -8.71 1.95
N ILE A 134 2.98 -9.52 2.36
CA ILE A 134 2.99 -10.98 2.15
C ILE A 134 2.79 -11.68 3.48
N ALA A 135 1.77 -12.53 3.59
CA ALA A 135 1.58 -13.41 4.73
C ALA A 135 2.09 -14.82 4.43
N ILE A 136 2.98 -15.35 5.28
CA ILE A 136 3.41 -16.75 5.23
C ILE A 136 2.52 -17.54 6.19
N VAL A 137 1.72 -18.45 5.67
CA VAL A 137 0.76 -19.26 6.42
C VAL A 137 0.95 -20.75 6.16
N GLY A 138 0.52 -21.60 7.05
CA GLY A 138 0.62 -23.06 6.89
C GLY A 138 0.79 -23.78 8.22
N PRO A 139 0.73 -25.12 8.23
CA PRO A 139 0.83 -25.92 9.43
C PRO A 139 2.19 -25.79 10.14
N THR A 140 2.26 -26.25 11.38
CA THR A 140 3.51 -26.35 12.13
C THR A 140 4.51 -27.24 11.39
N ASN A 141 5.80 -26.90 11.49
CA ASN A 141 6.90 -27.64 10.84
C ASN A 141 6.88 -27.71 9.29
N ALA A 142 6.00 -26.96 8.61
CA ALA A 142 6.02 -26.84 7.14
C ALA A 142 7.25 -26.09 6.61
N GLY A 143 7.95 -25.34 7.47
CA GLY A 143 9.17 -24.59 7.10
C GLY A 143 8.95 -23.09 6.89
N LYS A 144 7.91 -22.50 7.47
CA LYS A 144 7.58 -21.07 7.35
C LYS A 144 8.73 -20.14 7.74
N SER A 145 9.25 -20.28 8.96
CA SER A 145 10.38 -19.46 9.45
C SER A 145 11.67 -19.71 8.67
N SER A 146 11.87 -20.95 8.19
CA SER A 146 13.01 -21.27 7.32
C SER A 146 12.87 -20.59 5.94
N LEU A 147 11.65 -20.49 5.41
CA LEU A 147 11.35 -19.75 4.19
C LEU A 147 11.61 -18.26 4.37
N LEU A 148 11.11 -17.67 5.44
CA LEU A 148 11.36 -16.25 5.76
C LEU A 148 12.85 -15.96 5.84
N ASN A 149 13.61 -16.76 6.61
CA ASN A 149 15.05 -16.58 6.74
C ASN A 149 15.79 -16.74 5.39
N ASN A 150 15.36 -17.67 4.55
CA ASN A 150 15.97 -17.86 3.22
C ASN A 150 15.71 -16.66 2.30
N LEU A 151 14.49 -16.15 2.29
CA LEU A 151 14.13 -14.94 1.53
C LEU A 151 14.90 -13.72 2.04
N SER A 152 14.99 -13.54 3.37
CA SER A 152 15.73 -12.43 3.99
C SER A 152 17.24 -12.46 3.72
N ASN A 153 17.82 -13.64 3.58
CA ASN A 153 19.26 -13.79 3.29
C ASN A 153 19.61 -13.59 1.80
N ARG A 154 18.66 -13.80 0.89
CA ARG A 154 18.87 -13.67 -0.57
C ARG A 154 18.58 -12.28 -1.10
N GLU A 155 17.50 -11.68 -0.62
CA GLU A 155 17.11 -10.33 -0.98
C GLU A 155 17.69 -9.38 0.08
N VAL A 156 17.93 -8.13 -0.28
CA VAL A 156 18.49 -7.16 0.65
C VAL A 156 17.43 -6.89 1.74
N ALA A 157 17.61 -7.54 2.89
CA ALA A 157 16.82 -7.22 4.07
C ALA A 157 17.07 -5.75 4.44
N ILE A 158 16.02 -4.97 4.44
CA ILE A 158 16.09 -3.57 4.85
C ILE A 158 16.03 -3.57 6.37
N VAL A 159 17.15 -3.25 7.00
CA VAL A 159 17.18 -3.06 8.45
C VAL A 159 16.57 -1.68 8.74
N SER A 160 15.28 -1.65 9.03
CA SER A 160 14.65 -0.44 9.53
C SER A 160 15.12 -0.14 10.94
N GLU A 161 15.89 0.95 11.12
CA GLU A 161 16.33 1.48 12.42
C GLU A 161 15.17 2.22 13.15
N ILE A 162 13.93 2.04 12.78
CA ILE A 162 12.81 2.68 13.46
C ILE A 162 12.62 1.98 14.82
N ALA A 163 13.31 2.50 15.82
CA ALA A 163 13.09 2.13 17.21
C ALA A 163 11.67 2.54 17.63
N GLY A 164 10.79 1.56 17.84
CA GLY A 164 9.46 1.82 18.39
C GLY A 164 8.39 0.75 18.14
N THR A 165 8.62 -0.25 17.29
CA THR A 165 7.61 -1.26 16.93
C THR A 165 7.84 -2.64 17.57
N THR A 166 8.60 -2.72 18.66
CA THR A 166 9.07 -3.98 19.24
C THR A 166 8.06 -4.74 20.10
N ARG A 167 6.76 -4.53 19.96
CA ARG A 167 5.79 -5.24 20.84
C ARG A 167 4.87 -6.28 20.20
N ASP A 168 4.61 -6.19 18.90
CA ASP A 168 3.66 -7.14 18.28
C ASP A 168 4.10 -7.49 16.86
N VAL A 169 4.69 -8.66 16.64
CA VAL A 169 4.96 -9.27 15.33
C VAL A 169 6.28 -8.87 14.67
N ILE A 170 7.10 -9.85 14.40
CA ILE A 170 8.32 -9.68 13.59
C ILE A 170 7.88 -9.49 12.13
N GLU A 171 7.90 -8.26 11.67
CA GLU A 171 7.77 -7.91 10.25
C GLU A 171 9.17 -7.79 9.65
N THR A 172 9.36 -8.42 8.50
CA THR A 172 10.63 -8.37 7.78
C THR A 172 10.43 -7.57 6.49
N HIS A 173 11.16 -6.47 6.39
CA HIS A 173 11.14 -5.60 5.20
C HIS A 173 12.19 -6.11 4.19
N LEU A 174 11.78 -6.33 2.97
CA LEU A 174 12.62 -6.81 1.87
C LEU A 174 12.48 -5.89 0.66
N ASN A 175 13.55 -5.83 -0.11
CA ASN A 175 13.56 -5.17 -1.41
C ASN A 175 13.69 -6.24 -2.51
N ILE A 176 12.60 -6.53 -3.22
CA ILE A 176 12.63 -7.45 -4.36
C ILE A 176 12.49 -6.64 -5.66
N ASP A 177 13.57 -6.54 -6.43
CA ASP A 177 13.64 -5.76 -7.69
C ASP A 177 13.17 -4.29 -7.55
N GLY A 178 13.48 -3.64 -6.44
CA GLY A 178 13.04 -2.26 -6.17
C GLY A 178 11.67 -2.15 -5.52
N TYR A 179 10.88 -3.24 -5.43
CA TYR A 179 9.59 -3.24 -4.77
C TYR A 179 9.74 -3.42 -3.26
N PRO A 180 9.09 -2.57 -2.45
CA PRO A 180 9.06 -2.73 -1.00
C PRO A 180 8.11 -3.87 -0.62
N ILE A 181 8.61 -4.86 0.09
CA ILE A 181 7.83 -6.02 0.55
C ILE A 181 7.91 -6.11 2.06
N ILE A 182 6.77 -6.31 2.70
CA ILE A 182 6.65 -6.60 4.12
C ILE A 182 6.17 -8.02 4.28
N ILE A 183 7.02 -8.88 4.84
CA ILE A 183 6.64 -10.25 5.17
C ILE A 183 6.31 -10.32 6.66
N SER A 184 5.07 -10.71 6.96
CA SER A 184 4.64 -11.01 8.32
C SER A 184 4.80 -12.50 8.60
N ASP A 185 5.66 -12.89 9.56
CA ASP A 185 5.74 -14.27 10.04
C ASP A 185 4.60 -14.54 11.04
N THR A 186 3.75 -15.49 10.69
CA THR A 186 2.69 -15.95 11.59
C THR A 186 3.19 -16.98 12.60
N ALA A 187 4.45 -17.44 12.50
CA ALA A 187 5.04 -18.48 13.34
C ALA A 187 5.69 -17.95 14.64
N GLY A 188 5.80 -16.64 14.86
CA GLY A 188 6.47 -16.03 16.01
C GLY A 188 5.78 -16.21 17.36
N ILE A 189 4.66 -16.90 17.44
CA ILE A 189 3.99 -17.25 18.71
C ILE A 189 4.53 -18.61 19.18
N ARG A 190 5.58 -18.55 20.01
CA ARG A 190 6.15 -19.74 20.64
C ARG A 190 5.14 -20.40 21.57
N ASP A 191 5.01 -21.70 21.36
CA ASP A 191 4.50 -22.78 22.23
C ASP A 191 3.92 -22.43 23.61
N SER A 192 2.60 -22.60 23.72
CA SER A 192 2.01 -23.18 24.90
C SER A 192 0.62 -23.77 24.59
N LYS A 193 0.36 -24.92 25.15
CA LYS A 193 -0.70 -25.88 24.81
C LYS A 193 -2.13 -25.33 24.81
N ASP A 194 -2.91 -25.80 23.85
CA ASP A 194 -4.38 -25.92 23.73
C ASP A 194 -5.26 -24.66 23.51
N GLU A 195 -5.12 -23.54 24.19
CA GLU A 195 -5.90 -22.33 23.94
C GLU A 195 -5.18 -21.33 23.00
N ILE A 196 -3.86 -21.39 22.98
CA ILE A 196 -2.99 -20.48 22.20
C ILE A 196 -2.95 -20.87 20.73
N GLU A 197 -3.13 -22.17 20.42
CA GLU A 197 -3.19 -22.64 19.02
C GLU A 197 -4.40 -22.05 18.28
N LYS A 198 -5.56 -21.99 18.92
CA LYS A 198 -6.76 -21.34 18.36
C LYS A 198 -6.60 -19.82 18.19
N LYS A 199 -5.94 -19.14 19.13
CA LYS A 199 -5.63 -17.71 19.03
C LYS A 199 -4.59 -17.45 17.95
N GLY A 200 -3.58 -18.31 17.82
CA GLY A 200 -2.56 -18.25 16.76
C GLY A 200 -3.14 -18.40 15.35
N ILE A 201 -4.04 -19.36 15.17
CA ILE A 201 -4.77 -19.58 13.90
C ILE A 201 -5.60 -18.34 13.56
N LYS A 202 -6.35 -17.78 14.52
CA LYS A 202 -7.18 -16.59 14.28
C LYS A 202 -6.36 -15.35 13.94
N LEU A 203 -5.22 -15.14 14.59
CA LEU A 203 -4.27 -14.07 14.26
C LEU A 203 -3.65 -14.27 12.87
N SER A 204 -3.30 -15.51 12.52
CA SER A 204 -2.78 -15.86 11.19
C SER A 204 -3.81 -15.64 10.09
N LEU A 205 -5.09 -15.94 10.36
CA LEU A 205 -6.19 -15.68 9.45
C LEU A 205 -6.40 -14.17 9.22
N ASN A 206 -6.49 -13.38 10.30
CA ASN A 206 -6.64 -11.93 10.18
C ASN A 206 -5.50 -11.27 9.38
N LYS A 207 -4.27 -11.76 9.53
CA LYS A 207 -3.12 -11.28 8.74
C LYS A 207 -3.20 -11.71 7.28
N ALA A 208 -3.60 -12.96 7.05
CA ALA A 208 -3.78 -13.47 5.69
C ALA A 208 -4.90 -12.73 4.95
N GLU A 209 -5.96 -12.32 5.64
CA GLU A 209 -7.05 -11.53 5.06
C GLU A 209 -6.59 -10.13 4.62
N ASN A 210 -5.68 -9.53 5.38
CA ASN A 210 -5.13 -8.19 5.08
C ASN A 210 -3.88 -8.20 4.19
N ALA A 211 -3.40 -9.39 3.80
CA ALA A 211 -2.23 -9.51 2.95
C ALA A 211 -2.57 -9.38 1.46
N ASP A 212 -1.69 -8.72 0.72
CA ASP A 212 -1.79 -8.60 -0.74
C ASP A 212 -1.52 -9.93 -1.45
N LEU A 213 -0.63 -10.77 -0.86
CA LEU A 213 -0.30 -12.10 -1.35
C LEU A 213 -0.14 -13.06 -0.17
N LYS A 214 -0.62 -14.29 -0.33
CA LYS A 214 -0.49 -15.37 0.66
C LYS A 214 0.46 -16.43 0.14
N LEU A 215 1.46 -16.77 0.93
CA LEU A 215 2.32 -17.94 0.70
C LEU A 215 1.85 -19.06 1.62
N VAL A 216 1.08 -20.00 1.07
CA VAL A 216 0.58 -21.15 1.81
C VAL A 216 1.62 -22.26 1.76
N VAL A 217 2.36 -22.45 2.87
CA VAL A 217 3.48 -23.37 2.94
C VAL A 217 3.02 -24.71 3.51
N VAL A 218 3.26 -25.79 2.79
CA VAL A 218 2.92 -27.16 3.20
C VAL A 218 4.14 -28.09 3.05
N ASP A 219 4.16 -29.18 3.81
CA ASP A 219 5.18 -30.22 3.72
C ASP A 219 4.83 -31.21 2.60
N ALA A 220 5.75 -31.50 1.70
CA ALA A 220 5.54 -32.43 0.59
C ALA A 220 5.16 -33.85 1.03
N LYS A 221 5.54 -34.26 2.26
CA LYS A 221 5.17 -35.56 2.82
C LYS A 221 3.76 -35.68 3.35
N SER A 222 3.17 -34.53 3.73
CA SER A 222 1.85 -34.49 4.38
C SER A 222 1.07 -33.28 3.86
N ILE A 223 0.67 -33.36 2.61
CA ILE A 223 -0.11 -32.29 2.01
C ILE A 223 -1.55 -32.46 2.42
N ASP A 224 -1.99 -31.65 3.37
CA ASP A 224 -3.39 -31.54 3.78
C ASP A 224 -3.86 -30.11 3.50
N LEU A 225 -4.70 -29.97 2.49
CA LEU A 225 -5.33 -28.69 2.09
C LEU A 225 -6.76 -28.59 2.63
N SER A 226 -7.14 -29.40 3.60
CA SER A 226 -8.47 -29.34 4.21
C SER A 226 -8.68 -28.09 5.07
N GLY A 227 -9.93 -27.76 5.32
CA GLY A 227 -10.33 -26.68 6.21
C GLY A 227 -9.91 -25.28 5.70
N PHE A 228 -9.38 -24.46 6.59
CA PHE A 228 -9.07 -23.05 6.32
C PHE A 228 -7.99 -22.83 5.24
N LEU A 229 -7.10 -23.80 5.01
CA LEU A 229 -6.04 -23.66 3.99
C LEU A 229 -6.61 -23.61 2.58
N ASN A 230 -7.67 -24.37 2.32
CA ASN A 230 -8.38 -24.33 1.04
C ASN A 230 -9.02 -22.96 0.78
N ASP A 231 -9.59 -22.35 1.81
CA ASP A 231 -10.18 -21.00 1.69
C ASP A 231 -9.12 -19.92 1.41
N LEU A 232 -7.94 -20.05 2.00
CA LEU A 232 -6.82 -19.13 1.74
C LEU A 232 -6.30 -19.21 0.30
N LEU A 233 -6.39 -20.39 -0.34
CA LEU A 233 -5.92 -20.61 -1.71
C LEU A 233 -6.85 -20.01 -2.78
N LYS A 234 -8.08 -19.64 -2.43
CA LYS A 234 -9.07 -19.11 -3.40
C LYS A 234 -8.69 -17.75 -3.97
N ASN A 235 -7.99 -16.91 -3.19
CA ASN A 235 -7.70 -15.52 -3.57
C ASN A 235 -6.23 -15.16 -3.30
N ASN A 236 -5.53 -14.67 -4.34
CA ASN A 236 -4.18 -14.12 -4.25
C ASN A 236 -3.21 -14.98 -3.40
N ALA A 237 -3.10 -16.26 -3.74
CA ALA A 237 -2.25 -17.19 -3.02
C ALA A 237 -1.32 -17.99 -3.94
N ILE A 238 -0.15 -18.32 -3.41
CA ILE A 238 0.79 -19.27 -3.99
C ILE A 238 0.93 -20.43 -3.01
N LEU A 239 0.64 -21.65 -3.47
CA LEU A 239 0.90 -22.86 -2.70
C LEU A 239 2.39 -23.22 -2.79
N VAL A 240 3.07 -23.16 -1.67
CA VAL A 240 4.51 -23.49 -1.57
C VAL A 240 4.65 -24.87 -0.96
N VAL A 241 4.95 -25.87 -1.78
CA VAL A 241 5.18 -27.22 -1.34
C VAL A 241 6.67 -27.37 -1.02
N ASN A 242 6.99 -27.31 0.28
CA ASN A 242 8.36 -27.42 0.78
C ASN A 242 8.78 -28.87 1.00
N LYS A 243 10.10 -29.12 1.13
CA LYS A 243 10.73 -30.43 1.27
C LYS A 243 10.47 -31.33 0.06
N SER A 244 10.48 -30.76 -1.13
CA SER A 244 10.29 -31.50 -2.39
C SER A 244 11.36 -32.56 -2.65
N ASP A 245 12.50 -32.48 -1.96
CA ASP A 245 13.55 -33.50 -1.93
C ASP A 245 13.11 -34.82 -1.28
N LEU A 246 12.00 -34.82 -0.56
CA LEU A 246 11.42 -35.99 0.11
C LEU A 246 10.21 -36.57 -0.62
N LEU A 247 9.81 -35.99 -1.74
CA LEU A 247 8.73 -36.48 -2.59
C LEU A 247 9.17 -37.75 -3.28
N GLN A 248 8.47 -38.87 -3.07
CA GLN A 248 8.71 -40.15 -3.72
C GLN A 248 7.82 -40.35 -4.96
N ASP A 249 6.65 -39.75 -4.98
CA ASP A 249 5.63 -39.88 -6.02
C ASP A 249 5.33 -38.56 -6.71
N LYS A 250 4.58 -38.61 -7.85
CA LYS A 250 4.09 -37.43 -8.51
C LYS A 250 3.04 -36.73 -7.62
N LEU A 251 3.06 -35.40 -7.64
CA LEU A 251 2.02 -34.58 -7.00
C LEU A 251 0.61 -35.01 -7.44
N ASP A 252 -0.32 -34.94 -6.48
CA ASP A 252 -1.72 -35.11 -6.76
C ASP A 252 -2.16 -34.19 -7.92
N PRO A 253 -2.92 -34.70 -8.92
CA PRO A 253 -3.43 -33.93 -10.04
C PRO A 253 -4.24 -32.70 -9.62
N GLU A 254 -4.92 -32.73 -8.49
CA GLU A 254 -5.66 -31.57 -7.97
C GLU A 254 -4.73 -30.44 -7.50
N ILE A 255 -3.61 -30.78 -6.85
CA ILE A 255 -2.61 -29.80 -6.44
C ILE A 255 -1.91 -29.20 -7.64
N SER A 256 -1.69 -30.01 -8.68
CA SER A 256 -1.04 -29.57 -9.93
C SER A 256 -1.84 -28.50 -10.69
N LYS A 257 -3.15 -28.38 -10.45
CA LYS A 257 -4.03 -27.35 -11.04
C LYS A 257 -3.93 -26.00 -10.29
N LEU A 258 -3.45 -26.00 -9.06
CA LEU A 258 -3.31 -24.79 -8.27
C LEU A 258 -2.09 -23.97 -8.68
N ASN A 259 -2.09 -22.69 -8.36
CA ASN A 259 -0.87 -21.87 -8.48
C ASN A 259 0.15 -22.29 -7.42
N HIS A 260 1.02 -23.24 -7.76
CA HIS A 260 1.93 -23.87 -6.83
C HIS A 260 3.40 -23.76 -7.24
N VAL A 261 4.31 -23.92 -6.27
CA VAL A 261 5.75 -24.08 -6.47
C VAL A 261 6.27 -25.17 -5.55
N LEU A 262 7.03 -26.12 -6.12
CA LEU A 262 7.79 -27.12 -5.38
C LEU A 262 9.15 -26.57 -5.01
N ILE A 263 9.46 -26.51 -3.72
CA ILE A 263 10.76 -26.03 -3.23
C ILE A 263 11.40 -27.02 -2.26
N SER A 264 12.71 -26.98 -2.15
CA SER A 264 13.44 -27.55 -1.02
C SER A 264 14.33 -26.48 -0.41
N LEU A 265 13.96 -26.02 0.78
CA LEU A 265 14.77 -25.03 1.54
C LEU A 265 16.10 -25.64 1.97
N LYS A 266 16.12 -26.96 2.27
CA LYS A 266 17.33 -27.69 2.66
C LYS A 266 18.36 -27.71 1.52
N ASN A 267 17.92 -27.96 0.30
CA ASN A 267 18.78 -28.10 -0.89
C ASN A 267 18.81 -26.84 -1.76
N ASN A 268 18.19 -25.75 -1.34
CA ASN A 268 18.09 -24.51 -2.11
C ASN A 268 17.47 -24.66 -3.51
N LEU A 269 16.52 -25.61 -3.67
CA LEU A 269 15.91 -25.91 -4.97
C LEU A 269 14.67 -25.03 -5.22
N ASN A 270 14.58 -24.51 -6.45
CA ASN A 270 13.44 -23.74 -6.98
C ASN A 270 13.02 -22.48 -6.18
N ILE A 271 13.88 -21.96 -5.30
CA ILE A 271 13.60 -20.71 -4.59
C ILE A 271 13.47 -19.55 -5.58
N ASP A 272 14.32 -19.52 -6.62
CA ASP A 272 14.26 -18.50 -7.67
C ASP A 272 12.93 -18.53 -8.44
N LYS A 273 12.31 -19.71 -8.62
CA LYS A 273 10.98 -19.84 -9.21
C LYS A 273 9.89 -19.24 -8.30
N LEU A 274 10.02 -19.40 -6.97
CA LEU A 274 9.11 -18.79 -6.03
C LEU A 274 9.24 -17.26 -6.07
N ILE A 275 10.47 -16.75 -6.04
CA ILE A 275 10.75 -15.31 -6.15
C ILE A 275 10.19 -14.77 -7.48
N SER A 276 10.38 -15.47 -8.60
CA SER A 276 9.80 -15.07 -9.89
C SER A 276 8.28 -14.98 -9.84
N LYS A 277 7.58 -15.94 -9.24
CA LYS A 277 6.11 -15.88 -9.07
C LYS A 277 5.64 -14.74 -8.17
N ILE A 278 6.39 -14.43 -7.12
CA ILE A 278 6.14 -13.25 -6.30
C ILE A 278 6.27 -11.98 -7.15
N LYS A 279 7.37 -11.86 -7.92
CA LYS A 279 7.62 -10.75 -8.84
C LYS A 279 6.50 -10.59 -9.88
N ASP A 280 6.03 -11.70 -10.46
CA ASP A 280 4.93 -11.68 -11.43
C ASP A 280 3.63 -11.19 -10.80
N SER A 281 3.36 -11.59 -9.54
CA SER A 281 2.20 -11.09 -8.77
C SER A 281 2.31 -9.59 -8.48
N LEU A 282 3.51 -9.09 -8.20
CA LEU A 282 3.81 -7.67 -8.05
C LEU A 282 3.59 -6.92 -9.37
N LYS A 283 4.22 -7.37 -10.46
CA LYS A 283 4.11 -6.72 -11.77
C LYS A 283 2.65 -6.60 -12.22
N ASN A 284 1.86 -7.65 -12.05
CA ASN A 284 0.44 -7.63 -12.44
C ASN A 284 -0.38 -6.58 -11.67
N LYS A 285 0.00 -6.25 -10.43
CA LYS A 285 -0.63 -5.16 -9.66
C LYS A 285 -0.11 -3.77 -10.05
N PHE A 286 1.14 -3.67 -10.49
CA PHE A 286 1.81 -2.39 -10.75
C PHE A 286 1.86 -2.00 -12.24
N ILE A 287 1.06 -2.63 -13.12
CA ILE A 287 1.05 -2.37 -14.58
C ILE A 287 0.71 -0.91 -14.94
N SER A 288 0.07 -0.14 -14.06
CA SER A 288 -0.28 1.27 -14.30
C SER A 288 0.67 2.25 -13.62
N GLU A 289 1.95 2.26 -13.97
CA GLU A 289 2.91 3.21 -13.39
C GLU A 289 2.69 4.69 -13.77
N GLU A 290 1.87 4.97 -14.79
CA GLU A 290 1.86 6.31 -15.41
C GLU A 290 1.17 7.38 -14.56
N ASP A 291 0.17 7.06 -13.72
CA ASP A 291 -0.65 8.06 -13.05
C ASP A 291 -0.99 7.77 -11.58
N ILE A 292 0.01 7.39 -10.78
CA ILE A 292 -0.19 7.27 -9.34
C ILE A 292 -0.39 8.66 -8.74
N LEU A 293 -1.63 8.95 -8.34
CA LEU A 293 -2.03 10.22 -7.74
C LEU A 293 -2.34 10.09 -6.24
N ILE A 294 -2.83 8.91 -5.82
CA ILE A 294 -3.24 8.60 -4.44
C ILE A 294 -2.15 7.77 -3.78
N THR A 295 -1.64 8.23 -2.64
CA THR A 295 -0.62 7.52 -1.85
C THR A 295 -1.03 7.29 -0.41
N ARG A 296 -2.21 7.76 -0.03
CA ARG A 296 -2.73 7.64 1.33
C ARG A 296 -4.23 7.37 1.32
N GLU A 297 -4.68 6.50 2.22
CA GLU A 297 -6.10 6.15 2.37
C GLU A 297 -6.98 7.41 2.60
N ARG A 298 -6.50 8.42 3.33
CA ARG A 298 -7.28 9.65 3.55
C ARG A 298 -7.56 10.42 2.24
N HIS A 299 -6.60 10.43 1.26
CA HIS A 299 -6.83 11.06 -0.05
C HIS A 299 -7.97 10.34 -0.78
N ARG A 300 -7.94 9.01 -0.75
CA ARG A 300 -8.98 8.15 -1.31
C ARG A 300 -10.34 8.42 -0.70
N GLN A 301 -10.40 8.48 0.63
CA GLN A 301 -11.65 8.75 1.35
C GLN A 301 -12.26 10.10 0.99
N HIS A 302 -11.45 11.16 0.87
CA HIS A 302 -11.94 12.47 0.43
C HIS A 302 -12.45 12.45 -1.01
N LEU A 303 -11.78 11.75 -1.93
CA LEU A 303 -12.24 11.61 -3.31
C LEU A 303 -13.54 10.81 -3.39
N ILE A 304 -13.68 9.72 -2.61
CA ILE A 304 -14.93 8.93 -2.53
C ILE A 304 -16.07 9.82 -2.01
N GLN A 305 -15.85 10.59 -0.95
CA GLN A 305 -16.85 11.51 -0.42
C GLN A 305 -17.25 12.56 -1.45
N CYS A 306 -16.28 13.15 -2.16
CA CYS A 306 -16.54 14.11 -3.22
C CYS A 306 -17.39 13.50 -4.35
N ALA A 307 -17.02 12.31 -4.86
CA ALA A 307 -17.79 11.61 -5.88
C ALA A 307 -19.23 11.31 -5.43
N ASN A 308 -19.41 10.88 -4.17
CA ASN A 308 -20.73 10.64 -3.60
C ASN A 308 -21.57 11.91 -3.50
N HIS A 309 -20.99 13.05 -3.11
CA HIS A 309 -21.71 14.32 -3.07
C HIS A 309 -22.13 14.77 -4.47
N LEU A 310 -21.26 14.65 -5.47
CA LEU A 310 -21.58 14.97 -6.87
C LEU A 310 -22.69 14.08 -7.42
N LYS A 311 -22.65 12.78 -7.12
CA LYS A 311 -23.71 11.84 -7.49
C LYS A 311 -25.04 12.23 -6.86
N ASN A 312 -25.06 12.50 -5.55
CA ASN A 312 -26.28 12.93 -4.85
C ASN A 312 -26.84 14.23 -5.41
N PHE A 313 -26.00 15.16 -5.83
CA PHE A 313 -26.40 16.40 -6.48
C PHE A 313 -27.06 16.13 -7.84
N SER A 314 -26.47 15.26 -8.65
CA SER A 314 -27.02 14.89 -9.97
C SER A 314 -28.36 14.15 -9.85
N ASP A 315 -28.50 13.21 -8.90
CA ASP A 315 -29.70 12.40 -8.70
C ASP A 315 -30.89 13.23 -8.17
N LYS A 316 -30.65 14.26 -7.35
CA LYS A 316 -31.71 15.15 -6.82
C LYS A 316 -32.29 16.06 -7.89
N ASN A 317 -31.46 16.49 -8.84
CA ASN A 317 -31.93 17.32 -9.95
C ASN A 317 -32.80 16.62 -10.99
N ASP A 318 -32.92 15.28 -10.93
CA ASP A 318 -33.85 14.50 -11.76
C ASP A 318 -35.25 14.36 -11.13
N ARG A 319 -35.39 14.65 -9.84
CA ARG A 319 -36.69 14.74 -9.18
C ARG A 319 -37.21 16.17 -9.35
N LYS A 320 -38.23 16.32 -10.20
CA LYS A 320 -39.04 17.53 -10.23
C LYS A 320 -39.79 17.60 -8.90
N ASP A 321 -39.22 18.25 -7.90
CA ASP A 321 -39.89 18.76 -6.70
C ASP A 321 -39.14 20.03 -6.25
#